data_dd91904ffb335cf7c249b7ad7de84290
#
_entry.id   dd91904ffb335cf7c249b7ad7de84290
#
_cell.length_a   1.000
_cell.length_b   1.000
_cell.length_c   1.000
_cell.angle_alpha   90.00
_cell.angle_beta   90.00
_cell.angle_gamma   90.00
#
_symmetry.space_group_name_H-M   'P 1'
#
loop_
_entity.id
_entity.type
_entity.pdbx_description
1 polymer ?
#
loop_
_entity_poly.entity_id
_entity_poly.type
_entity_poly.pdbx_seq_one_letter_code
_entity_poly.pdbx_strand_id
1 'polypeptide(L)'
;MTQGEATVVKNAGSRYELSLLPEWRLFPAVLRGRIRLKAGQITNPVAVGDRVRYEWADGEETAVITEVLPRENYVIRKSTNLSRQAHIIAANVDMAYLIVSLYFPEVKLPFLDRILVTCGVYGIPATVILSKTDLYREIAQEQIDAFHAIYEGAGYRVIDTSVVTGEGIDTLRESCRGKINLLSGESGVGKSSLIKALDPSLDPKIGQISTAHLQGKHTTSLYEMYPLASGGYVIDSPGLRGFGLVDLEKEEIGKYFPEMLRASEGCRFTPCTHTHEPGCAVKAAVDAGTISPERYASYLGMLEEDKKFR
;
A
#
# COMPACT_ATOMS: atom_id res chain seq x y z
N MET A 1 36.62 7.04 -8.61
CA MET A 1 35.63 6.21 -7.90
C MET A 1 34.65 7.14 -7.21
N THR A 2 33.38 7.10 -7.57
CA THR A 2 32.32 7.96 -6.99
C THR A 2 31.53 7.14 -5.98
N GLN A 3 31.23 7.74 -4.83
CA GLN A 3 30.36 7.17 -3.79
C GLN A 3 29.24 8.15 -3.48
N GLY A 4 28.08 7.62 -3.13
CA GLY A 4 26.92 8.46 -2.79
C GLY A 4 25.75 7.65 -2.25
N GLU A 5 24.64 8.36 -2.02
CA GLU A 5 23.35 7.79 -1.66
C GLU A 5 22.37 7.99 -2.82
N ALA A 6 21.50 7.02 -3.05
CA ALA A 6 20.49 7.07 -4.10
C ALA A 6 19.25 6.26 -3.67
N THR A 7 18.14 6.48 -4.38
CA THR A 7 16.90 5.73 -4.17
C THR A 7 16.76 4.66 -5.24
N VAL A 8 16.33 3.47 -4.85
CA VAL A 8 15.99 2.38 -5.77
C VAL A 8 14.65 2.68 -6.42
N VAL A 9 14.64 2.86 -7.73
CA VAL A 9 13.41 3.19 -8.47
C VAL A 9 12.88 2.01 -9.28
N LYS A 10 13.72 0.99 -9.51
CA LYS A 10 13.31 -0.24 -10.20
C LYS A 10 14.09 -1.45 -9.69
N ASN A 11 13.38 -2.58 -9.57
CA ASN A 11 13.96 -3.86 -9.21
C ASN A 11 13.62 -4.90 -10.27
N ALA A 12 14.63 -5.38 -10.97
CA ALA A 12 14.54 -6.41 -12.01
C ALA A 12 15.31 -7.67 -11.61
N GLY A 13 15.05 -8.20 -10.43
CA GLY A 13 15.68 -9.41 -9.88
C GLY A 13 17.10 -9.16 -9.37
N SER A 14 18.12 -9.30 -10.21
CA SER A 14 19.51 -9.05 -9.84
C SER A 14 20.04 -7.68 -10.28
N ARG A 15 19.26 -6.95 -11.06
CA ARG A 15 19.58 -5.62 -11.57
C ARG A 15 18.65 -4.59 -10.97
N TYR A 16 19.20 -3.45 -10.63
CA TYR A 16 18.49 -2.32 -10.04
C TYR A 16 18.69 -1.09 -10.91
N GLU A 17 17.72 -0.19 -10.89
CA GLU A 17 17.88 1.17 -11.36
C GLU A 17 17.79 2.10 -10.16
N LEU A 18 18.78 2.93 -10.03
CA LEU A 18 18.88 3.94 -8.97
C LEU A 18 18.59 5.32 -9.53
N SER A 19 18.12 6.21 -8.68
CA SER A 19 17.96 7.62 -9.01
C SER A 19 18.47 8.52 -7.90
N LEU A 20 19.11 9.62 -8.29
CA LEU A 20 19.34 10.75 -7.39
C LEU A 20 18.06 11.58 -7.36
N LEU A 21 17.42 11.64 -6.19
CA LEU A 21 16.24 12.46 -5.96
C LEU A 21 16.65 13.80 -5.32
N PRO A 22 15.99 14.92 -5.68
CA PRO A 22 14.83 15.04 -6.59
C PRO A 22 15.17 15.15 -8.10
N GLU A 23 16.44 15.17 -8.51
CA GLU A 23 16.89 15.44 -9.89
C GLU A 23 16.46 14.38 -10.91
N TRP A 24 15.99 13.23 -10.44
CA TRP A 24 15.60 12.06 -11.25
C TRP A 24 16.69 11.60 -12.24
N ARG A 25 17.90 11.50 -11.74
CA ARG A 25 19.04 11.01 -12.54
C ARG A 25 19.18 9.50 -12.39
N LEU A 26 18.83 8.78 -13.44
CA LEU A 26 18.83 7.32 -13.48
C LEU A 26 20.19 6.73 -13.82
N PHE A 27 20.54 5.62 -13.15
CA PHE A 27 21.71 4.82 -13.48
C PHE A 27 21.55 3.36 -13.01
N PRO A 28 22.15 2.38 -13.74
CA PRO A 28 22.04 0.98 -13.39
C PRO A 28 22.93 0.62 -12.20
N ALA A 29 22.48 -0.36 -11.42
CA ALA A 29 23.23 -0.89 -10.29
C ALA A 29 23.04 -2.40 -10.09
N VAL A 30 24.00 -3.02 -9.41
CA VAL A 30 23.96 -4.40 -8.95
C VAL A 30 24.21 -4.46 -7.45
N LEU A 31 23.78 -5.54 -6.81
CA LEU A 31 23.93 -5.72 -5.37
C LEU A 31 25.25 -6.42 -5.03
N ARG A 32 25.98 -5.90 -4.05
CA ARG A 32 27.18 -6.57 -3.50
C ARG A 32 26.79 -7.91 -2.85
N GLY A 33 27.51 -8.99 -3.18
CA GLY A 33 27.15 -10.36 -2.79
C GLY A 33 26.92 -10.59 -1.29
N ARG A 34 27.64 -9.87 -0.41
CA ARG A 34 27.48 -9.98 1.06
C ARG A 34 26.11 -9.53 1.57
N ILE A 35 25.43 -8.60 0.88
CA ILE A 35 24.10 -8.13 1.27
C ILE A 35 23.08 -9.22 1.01
N ARG A 36 23.20 -9.96 -0.10
CA ARG A 36 22.33 -11.12 -0.42
C ARG A 36 22.37 -12.20 0.67
N LEU A 37 23.53 -12.45 1.26
CA LEU A 37 23.70 -13.48 2.29
C LEU A 37 23.08 -13.10 3.65
N LYS A 38 22.96 -11.79 3.95
CA LYS A 38 22.37 -11.29 5.20
C LYS A 38 20.84 -11.22 5.18
N ALA A 39 20.21 -11.32 4.02
CA ALA A 39 18.76 -11.11 3.86
C ALA A 39 17.88 -12.23 4.47
N GLY A 40 18.46 -13.38 4.84
CA GLY A 40 17.74 -14.44 5.56
C GLY A 40 16.49 -14.93 4.84
N GLN A 41 15.31 -14.75 5.48
CA GLN A 41 14.00 -15.19 4.96
C GLN A 41 13.36 -14.22 3.95
N ILE A 42 14.01 -13.09 3.65
CA ILE A 42 13.52 -12.09 2.69
C ILE A 42 14.05 -12.44 1.30
N THR A 43 13.16 -12.61 0.33
CA THR A 43 13.53 -13.00 -1.04
C THR A 43 14.18 -11.87 -1.84
N ASN A 44 13.89 -10.62 -1.50
CA ASN A 44 14.49 -9.45 -2.13
C ASN A 44 15.07 -8.51 -1.06
N PRO A 45 16.40 -8.51 -0.87
CA PRO A 45 17.02 -7.67 0.14
C PRO A 45 16.90 -6.17 -0.14
N VAL A 46 16.61 -5.79 -1.38
CA VAL A 46 16.46 -4.41 -1.85
C VAL A 46 15.13 -4.27 -2.57
N ALA A 47 14.34 -3.26 -2.21
CA ALA A 47 13.03 -2.96 -2.76
C ALA A 47 12.97 -1.56 -3.38
N VAL A 48 11.96 -1.29 -4.19
CA VAL A 48 11.68 0.07 -4.70
C VAL A 48 11.37 1.00 -3.53
N GLY A 49 11.96 2.19 -3.53
CA GLY A 49 11.88 3.16 -2.43
C GLY A 49 13.01 3.04 -1.41
N ASP A 50 13.82 1.96 -1.43
CA ASP A 50 14.98 1.88 -0.55
C ASP A 50 15.99 2.99 -0.83
N ARG A 51 16.50 3.61 0.23
CA ARG A 51 17.69 4.44 0.18
C ARG A 51 18.91 3.53 0.33
N VAL A 52 19.87 3.69 -0.60
CA VAL A 52 21.08 2.83 -0.65
C VAL A 52 22.34 3.64 -0.79
N ARG A 53 23.43 3.14 -0.22
CA ARG A 53 24.77 3.61 -0.57
C ARG A 53 25.30 2.82 -1.75
N TYR A 54 25.95 3.51 -2.65
CA TYR A 54 26.55 2.91 -3.84
C TYR A 54 28.01 3.36 -4.02
N GLU A 55 28.76 2.52 -4.69
CA GLU A 55 30.10 2.82 -5.21
C GLU A 55 30.06 2.66 -6.73
N TRP A 56 30.68 3.60 -7.43
CA TRP A 56 30.79 3.56 -8.90
C TRP A 56 32.26 3.76 -9.30
N ALA A 57 32.85 2.71 -9.86
CA ALA A 57 34.25 2.77 -10.31
C ALA A 57 34.35 3.51 -11.64
N ASP A 58 35.45 4.25 -11.84
CA ASP A 58 35.67 4.97 -13.08
C ASP A 58 35.80 3.98 -14.25
N GLY A 59 35.07 4.25 -15.32
CA GLY A 59 35.01 3.39 -16.51
C GLY A 59 34.01 2.23 -16.45
N GLU A 60 33.37 1.98 -15.31
CA GLU A 60 32.30 0.97 -15.20
C GLU A 60 30.94 1.58 -15.62
N GLU A 61 30.11 0.77 -16.28
CA GLU A 61 28.75 1.18 -16.69
C GLU A 61 27.72 1.03 -15.57
N THR A 62 28.04 0.28 -14.52
CA THR A 62 27.10 -0.14 -13.48
C THR A 62 27.65 0.16 -12.10
N ALA A 63 26.87 0.80 -11.26
CA ALA A 63 27.18 1.04 -9.86
C ALA A 63 26.99 -0.24 -9.01
N VAL A 64 27.61 -0.29 -7.83
CA VAL A 64 27.48 -1.39 -6.88
C VAL A 64 26.81 -0.88 -5.61
N ILE A 65 25.65 -1.42 -5.28
CA ILE A 65 24.97 -1.17 -3.99
C ILE A 65 25.79 -1.84 -2.89
N THR A 66 26.26 -1.05 -1.95
CA THR A 66 27.12 -1.51 -0.85
C THR A 66 26.39 -1.65 0.47
N GLU A 67 25.29 -0.89 0.66
CA GLU A 67 24.49 -0.88 1.87
C GLU A 67 23.03 -0.48 1.55
N VAL A 68 22.06 -1.08 2.25
CA VAL A 68 20.68 -0.60 2.32
C VAL A 68 20.54 0.18 3.62
N LEU A 69 20.14 1.44 3.51
CA LEU A 69 19.94 2.31 4.67
C LEU A 69 18.68 1.91 5.47
N PRO A 70 18.60 2.28 6.75
CA PRO A 70 17.41 1.99 7.55
C PRO A 70 16.13 2.49 6.89
N ARG A 71 15.13 1.60 6.84
CA ARG A 71 13.80 1.92 6.32
C ARG A 71 12.97 2.60 7.40
N GLU A 72 12.21 3.62 7.03
CA GLU A 72 11.19 4.23 7.90
C GLU A 72 9.96 3.33 7.98
N ASN A 73 9.57 2.76 6.84
CA ASN A 73 8.50 1.79 6.69
C ASN A 73 8.71 0.93 5.44
N TYR A 74 7.90 -0.10 5.30
CA TYR A 74 7.90 -0.95 4.11
C TYR A 74 6.60 -1.73 3.98
N VAL A 75 6.30 -2.23 2.80
CA VAL A 75 5.14 -3.08 2.51
C VAL A 75 5.61 -4.46 2.12
N ILE A 76 5.05 -5.49 2.76
CA ILE A 76 5.38 -6.90 2.50
C ILE A 76 4.21 -7.61 1.82
N ARG A 77 4.57 -8.52 0.93
CA ARG A 77 3.69 -9.55 0.39
C ARG A 77 4.11 -10.91 0.90
N LYS A 78 3.21 -11.66 1.54
CA LYS A 78 3.46 -13.08 1.83
C LYS A 78 3.51 -13.88 0.54
N SER A 79 4.46 -14.81 0.44
CA SER A 79 4.43 -15.82 -0.61
C SER A 79 3.21 -16.74 -0.41
N THR A 80 2.45 -16.98 -1.46
CA THR A 80 1.28 -17.90 -1.45
C THR A 80 1.67 -19.37 -1.34
N ASN A 81 2.94 -19.69 -1.54
CA ASN A 81 3.48 -21.03 -1.37
C ASN A 81 4.03 -21.18 0.06
N LEU A 82 3.86 -22.36 0.64
CA LEU A 82 4.32 -22.86 1.96
C LEU A 82 5.69 -22.37 2.49
N SER A 83 6.38 -21.47 1.79
CA SER A 83 7.62 -20.86 2.22
C SER A 83 7.32 -19.67 3.15
N ARG A 84 7.98 -19.64 4.31
CA ARG A 84 8.02 -18.50 5.25
C ARG A 84 8.70 -17.25 4.65
N GLN A 85 8.79 -17.15 3.32
CA GLN A 85 9.50 -16.08 2.63
C GLN A 85 8.57 -14.90 2.38
N ALA A 86 8.99 -13.72 2.81
CA ALA A 86 8.32 -12.46 2.56
C ALA A 86 9.03 -11.70 1.41
N HIS A 87 8.27 -10.99 0.60
CA HIS A 87 8.78 -10.14 -0.47
C HIS A 87 8.40 -8.69 -0.18
N ILE A 88 9.40 -7.82 -0.03
CA ILE A 88 9.16 -6.40 0.17
C ILE A 88 8.77 -5.78 -1.17
N ILE A 89 7.59 -5.17 -1.21
CA ILE A 89 7.02 -4.54 -2.40
C ILE A 89 7.59 -3.14 -2.59
N ALA A 90 7.53 -2.33 -1.53
CA ALA A 90 7.97 -0.95 -1.50
C ALA A 90 8.50 -0.60 -0.11
N ALA A 91 9.39 0.39 -0.04
CA ALA A 91 9.94 0.91 1.20
C ALA A 91 9.89 2.45 1.20
N ASN A 92 9.93 3.04 2.39
CA ASN A 92 9.95 4.49 2.61
C ASN A 92 8.79 5.20 1.88
N VAL A 93 7.58 4.67 2.05
CA VAL A 93 6.34 5.18 1.45
C VAL A 93 5.76 6.27 2.35
N ASP A 94 5.55 7.48 1.82
CA ASP A 94 4.97 8.58 2.56
C ASP A 94 3.45 8.51 2.64
N MET A 95 2.79 7.93 1.62
CA MET A 95 1.34 7.83 1.55
C MET A 95 0.90 6.62 0.71
N ALA A 96 -0.06 5.85 1.21
CA ALA A 96 -0.75 4.83 0.44
C ALA A 96 -2.14 5.33 -0.02
N TYR A 97 -2.40 5.28 -1.32
CA TYR A 97 -3.71 5.56 -1.90
C TYR A 97 -4.39 4.25 -2.26
N LEU A 98 -5.46 3.92 -1.54
CA LEU A 98 -6.23 2.69 -1.73
C LEU A 98 -7.42 2.97 -2.62
N ILE A 99 -7.32 2.54 -3.88
CA ILE A 99 -8.30 2.84 -4.92
C ILE A 99 -9.37 1.75 -4.93
N VAL A 100 -10.60 2.15 -4.72
CA VAL A 100 -11.79 1.29 -4.72
C VAL A 100 -12.89 1.93 -5.57
N SER A 101 -13.92 1.16 -5.89
CA SER A 101 -15.14 1.65 -6.53
C SER A 101 -16.33 0.99 -5.84
N LEU A 102 -17.46 1.68 -5.71
CA LEU A 102 -18.68 1.07 -5.15
C LEU A 102 -19.21 -0.06 -6.06
N TYR A 103 -19.05 0.13 -7.37
CA TYR A 103 -19.49 -0.81 -8.40
C TYR A 103 -18.39 -0.97 -9.46
N PHE A 104 -18.32 -2.14 -10.11
CA PHE A 104 -17.48 -2.40 -11.29
C PHE A 104 -15.96 -2.17 -11.13
N PRO A 105 -15.28 -2.90 -10.21
CA PRO A 105 -15.75 -3.96 -9.31
C PRO A 105 -16.30 -3.40 -8.00
N GLU A 106 -17.23 -4.13 -7.39
CA GLU A 106 -17.77 -3.79 -6.07
C GLU A 106 -16.69 -3.93 -4.99
N VAL A 107 -16.54 -2.88 -4.18
CA VAL A 107 -15.60 -2.89 -3.06
C VAL A 107 -16.05 -3.87 -1.99
N LYS A 108 -15.11 -4.70 -1.55
CA LYS A 108 -15.28 -5.57 -0.39
C LYS A 108 -14.69 -4.89 0.84
N LEU A 109 -15.56 -4.32 1.70
CA LEU A 109 -15.12 -3.56 2.88
C LEU A 109 -14.14 -4.35 3.76
N PRO A 110 -14.34 -5.67 4.09
CA PRO A 110 -13.38 -6.42 4.88
C PRO A 110 -11.98 -6.50 4.24
N PHE A 111 -11.92 -6.47 2.91
CA PHE A 111 -10.65 -6.47 2.19
C PHE A 111 -9.96 -5.11 2.26
N LEU A 112 -10.70 -4.01 2.06
CA LEU A 112 -10.18 -2.65 2.23
C LEU A 112 -9.69 -2.42 3.66
N ASP A 113 -10.47 -2.84 4.64
CA ASP A 113 -10.15 -2.71 6.06
C ASP A 113 -8.86 -3.45 6.43
N ARG A 114 -8.67 -4.65 5.89
CA ARG A 114 -7.43 -5.41 6.07
C ARG A 114 -6.20 -4.66 5.55
N ILE A 115 -6.33 -3.99 4.40
CA ILE A 115 -5.22 -3.23 3.84
C ILE A 115 -4.94 -2.00 4.69
N LEU A 116 -5.99 -1.30 5.16
CA LEU A 116 -5.85 -0.17 6.07
C LEU A 116 -5.14 -0.57 7.37
N VAL A 117 -5.52 -1.72 7.96
CA VAL A 117 -4.82 -2.29 9.11
C VAL A 117 -3.36 -2.59 8.78
N THR A 118 -3.09 -3.20 7.62
CA THR A 118 -1.72 -3.49 7.17
C THR A 118 -0.90 -2.20 7.03
N CYS A 119 -1.47 -1.15 6.44
CA CYS A 119 -0.82 0.16 6.38
C CYS A 119 -0.50 0.69 7.78
N GLY A 120 -1.46 0.58 8.72
CA GLY A 120 -1.25 0.98 10.11
C GLY A 120 -0.13 0.21 10.81
N VAL A 121 -0.06 -1.11 10.62
CA VAL A 121 1.01 -1.98 11.17
C VAL A 121 2.39 -1.53 10.71
N TYR A 122 2.51 -1.16 9.44
CA TYR A 122 3.78 -0.70 8.86
C TYR A 122 4.03 0.80 8.99
N GLY A 123 3.16 1.55 9.69
CA GLY A 123 3.31 2.98 9.90
C GLY A 123 3.16 3.82 8.62
N ILE A 124 2.38 3.33 7.65
CA ILE A 124 2.15 4.01 6.38
C ILE A 124 0.80 4.75 6.45
N PRO A 125 0.77 6.08 6.36
CA PRO A 125 -0.48 6.83 6.25
C PRO A 125 -1.27 6.38 5.01
N ALA A 126 -2.60 6.27 5.13
CA ALA A 126 -3.46 5.82 4.05
C ALA A 126 -4.59 6.80 3.77
N THR A 127 -4.92 6.96 2.49
CA THR A 127 -6.08 7.70 1.97
C THR A 127 -6.87 6.77 1.07
N VAL A 128 -8.19 6.74 1.22
CA VAL A 128 -9.07 5.95 0.37
C VAL A 128 -9.50 6.81 -0.84
N ILE A 129 -9.39 6.24 -2.03
CA ILE A 129 -9.83 6.87 -3.28
C ILE A 129 -11.08 6.14 -3.76
N LEU A 130 -12.21 6.83 -3.72
CA LEU A 130 -13.45 6.33 -4.31
C LEU A 130 -13.48 6.72 -5.79
N SER A 131 -13.22 5.75 -6.65
CA SER A 131 -13.05 5.99 -8.08
C SER A 131 -14.30 5.72 -8.89
N LYS A 132 -14.34 6.26 -10.14
CA LYS A 132 -15.45 6.09 -11.10
C LYS A 132 -16.79 6.64 -10.59
N THR A 133 -16.75 7.71 -9.81
CA THR A 133 -17.95 8.33 -9.23
C THR A 133 -18.96 8.77 -10.29
N ASP A 134 -18.50 9.10 -11.50
CA ASP A 134 -19.33 9.39 -12.66
C ASP A 134 -20.33 8.28 -13.02
N LEU A 135 -19.97 7.01 -12.76
CA LEU A 135 -20.83 5.87 -13.12
C LEU A 135 -22.03 5.68 -12.18
N TYR A 136 -21.96 6.20 -10.96
CA TYR A 136 -22.95 5.87 -9.95
C TYR A 136 -23.40 7.05 -9.05
N ARG A 137 -22.81 8.23 -9.21
CA ARG A 137 -23.17 9.40 -8.37
C ARG A 137 -24.65 9.76 -8.46
N GLU A 138 -25.25 9.73 -9.65
CA GLU A 138 -26.66 10.08 -9.83
C GLU A 138 -27.64 9.05 -9.27
N ILE A 139 -27.21 7.79 -9.12
CA ILE A 139 -28.09 6.66 -8.77
C ILE A 139 -27.80 6.08 -7.38
N ALA A 140 -26.68 6.43 -6.77
CA ALA A 140 -26.20 5.81 -5.53
C ALA A 140 -25.56 6.84 -4.56
N GLN A 141 -26.09 8.05 -4.49
CA GLN A 141 -25.55 9.09 -3.60
C GLN A 141 -25.59 8.64 -2.12
N GLU A 142 -26.67 8.00 -1.69
CA GLU A 142 -26.79 7.48 -0.32
C GLU A 142 -25.68 6.47 0.02
N GLN A 143 -25.27 5.63 -0.93
CA GLN A 143 -24.20 4.67 -0.75
C GLN A 143 -22.81 5.35 -0.71
N ILE A 144 -22.63 6.43 -1.47
CA ILE A 144 -21.45 7.28 -1.40
C ILE A 144 -21.35 7.92 -0.01
N ASP A 145 -22.44 8.53 0.47
CA ASP A 145 -22.50 9.19 1.77
C ASP A 145 -22.26 8.18 2.90
N ALA A 146 -22.82 6.98 2.81
CA ALA A 146 -22.60 5.89 3.76
C ALA A 146 -21.13 5.45 3.76
N PHE A 147 -20.51 5.33 2.58
CA PHE A 147 -19.10 4.98 2.45
C PHE A 147 -18.19 6.04 3.10
N HIS A 148 -18.46 7.32 2.85
CA HIS A 148 -17.77 8.43 3.52
C HIS A 148 -17.95 8.37 5.03
N ALA A 149 -19.17 8.20 5.52
CA ALA A 149 -19.44 8.11 6.95
C ALA A 149 -18.66 6.99 7.63
N ILE A 150 -18.52 5.81 6.99
CA ILE A 150 -17.76 4.68 7.50
C ILE A 150 -16.28 5.04 7.64
N TYR A 151 -15.64 5.56 6.59
CA TYR A 151 -14.18 5.72 6.57
C TYR A 151 -13.72 7.05 7.17
N GLU A 152 -14.42 8.15 6.94
CA GLU A 152 -14.12 9.44 7.57
C GLU A 152 -14.42 9.41 9.07
N GLY A 153 -15.51 8.74 9.48
CA GLY A 153 -15.80 8.46 10.89
C GLY A 153 -14.71 7.63 11.59
N ALA A 154 -14.08 6.72 10.87
CA ALA A 154 -12.91 5.98 11.34
C ALA A 154 -11.64 6.84 11.42
N GLY A 155 -11.58 7.98 10.71
CA GLY A 155 -10.46 8.92 10.70
C GLY A 155 -9.59 8.82 9.43
N TYR A 156 -10.06 8.14 8.40
CA TYR A 156 -9.39 8.11 7.09
C TYR A 156 -9.92 9.22 6.19
N ARG A 157 -9.04 9.81 5.40
CA ARG A 157 -9.47 10.71 4.33
C ARG A 157 -10.04 9.89 3.18
N VAL A 158 -11.17 10.33 2.62
CA VAL A 158 -11.75 9.80 1.37
C VAL A 158 -11.68 10.89 0.31
N ILE A 159 -11.30 10.53 -0.92
CA ILE A 159 -11.30 11.43 -2.08
C ILE A 159 -12.11 10.76 -3.18
N ASP A 160 -13.20 11.39 -3.58
CA ASP A 160 -13.97 10.99 -4.74
C ASP A 160 -13.23 11.35 -6.02
N THR A 161 -13.17 10.43 -6.99
CA THR A 161 -12.50 10.67 -8.25
C THR A 161 -13.25 10.12 -9.45
N SER A 162 -13.20 10.88 -10.53
CA SER A 162 -13.60 10.44 -11.87
C SER A 162 -12.60 10.93 -12.90
N VAL A 163 -12.03 10.03 -13.66
CA VAL A 163 -11.14 10.39 -14.78
C VAL A 163 -11.93 10.93 -15.99
N VAL A 164 -13.23 10.70 -16.03
CA VAL A 164 -14.12 11.16 -17.10
C VAL A 164 -14.50 12.61 -16.90
N THR A 165 -14.87 12.99 -15.67
CA THR A 165 -15.30 14.36 -15.33
C THR A 165 -14.17 15.23 -14.83
N GLY A 166 -13.03 14.64 -14.43
CA GLY A 166 -11.90 15.33 -13.77
C GLY A 166 -12.11 15.54 -12.27
N GLU A 167 -13.22 15.06 -11.70
CA GLU A 167 -13.51 15.18 -10.27
C GLU A 167 -12.37 14.61 -9.42
N GLY A 168 -11.91 15.36 -8.42
CA GLY A 168 -10.92 14.95 -7.43
C GLY A 168 -9.49 14.76 -7.96
N ILE A 169 -9.25 14.85 -9.28
CA ILE A 169 -7.93 14.62 -9.88
C ILE A 169 -6.90 15.65 -9.40
N ASP A 170 -7.27 16.93 -9.37
CA ASP A 170 -6.36 17.99 -8.91
C ASP A 170 -6.08 17.87 -7.40
N THR A 171 -7.10 17.53 -6.61
CA THR A 171 -6.95 17.26 -5.17
C THR A 171 -5.98 16.11 -4.92
N LEU A 172 -6.11 15.01 -5.67
CA LEU A 172 -5.21 13.87 -5.57
C LEU A 172 -3.80 14.24 -6.04
N ARG A 173 -3.67 14.96 -7.15
CA ARG A 173 -2.38 15.43 -7.68
C ARG A 173 -1.62 16.27 -6.65
N GLU A 174 -2.30 17.24 -6.02
CA GLU A 174 -1.68 18.07 -4.99
C GLU A 174 -1.29 17.26 -3.75
N SER A 175 -2.10 16.29 -3.35
CA SER A 175 -1.80 15.42 -2.19
C SER A 175 -0.60 14.48 -2.42
N CYS A 176 -0.25 14.20 -3.69
CA CYS A 176 0.91 13.40 -4.07
C CYS A 176 2.22 14.20 -4.09
N ARG A 177 2.15 15.53 -4.12
CA ARG A 177 3.31 16.40 -4.31
C ARG A 177 4.37 16.21 -3.22
N GLY A 178 5.63 16.07 -3.64
CA GLY A 178 6.79 15.95 -2.77
C GLY A 178 6.87 14.65 -1.97
N LYS A 179 6.06 13.65 -2.30
CA LYS A 179 5.95 12.39 -1.58
C LYS A 179 6.26 11.18 -2.46
N ILE A 180 6.66 10.09 -1.83
CA ILE A 180 6.66 8.75 -2.42
C ILE A 180 5.31 8.11 -2.13
N ASN A 181 4.49 7.97 -3.17
CA ASN A 181 3.10 7.53 -3.08
C ASN A 181 2.95 6.10 -3.60
N LEU A 182 2.35 5.23 -2.81
CA LEU A 182 1.98 3.88 -3.24
C LEU A 182 0.52 3.88 -3.71
N LEU A 183 0.28 3.61 -4.99
CA LEU A 183 -1.06 3.44 -5.51
C LEU A 183 -1.42 1.96 -5.56
N SER A 184 -2.51 1.61 -4.91
CA SER A 184 -2.94 0.23 -4.79
C SER A 184 -4.46 0.10 -4.95
N GLY A 185 -4.91 -0.98 -5.58
CA GLY A 185 -6.33 -1.24 -5.84
C GLY A 185 -6.53 -2.55 -6.58
N GLU A 186 -7.74 -3.08 -6.55
CA GLU A 186 -8.08 -4.29 -7.29
C GLU A 186 -8.00 -4.07 -8.82
N SER A 187 -7.93 -5.18 -9.57
CA SER A 187 -7.99 -5.09 -11.03
C SER A 187 -9.34 -4.50 -11.46
N GLY A 188 -9.27 -3.53 -12.38
CA GLY A 188 -10.47 -2.89 -12.92
C GLY A 188 -11.00 -1.68 -12.15
N VAL A 189 -10.45 -1.32 -10.98
CA VAL A 189 -10.89 -0.11 -10.22
C VAL A 189 -10.51 1.22 -10.88
N GLY A 190 -9.73 1.19 -11.97
CA GLY A 190 -9.32 2.42 -12.68
C GLY A 190 -7.94 2.96 -12.29
N LYS A 191 -7.11 2.19 -11.57
CA LYS A 191 -5.77 2.62 -11.13
C LYS A 191 -4.91 3.17 -12.25
N SER A 192 -4.77 2.44 -13.37
CA SER A 192 -3.97 2.88 -14.53
C SER A 192 -4.51 4.16 -15.18
N SER A 193 -5.83 4.27 -15.29
CA SER A 193 -6.49 5.48 -15.80
C SER A 193 -6.24 6.67 -14.87
N LEU A 194 -6.25 6.43 -13.56
CA LEU A 194 -6.00 7.46 -12.55
C LEU A 194 -4.54 7.94 -12.59
N ILE A 195 -3.54 7.03 -12.72
CA ILE A 195 -2.13 7.40 -12.89
C ILE A 195 -1.96 8.27 -14.14
N LYS A 196 -2.59 7.88 -15.26
CA LYS A 196 -2.56 8.65 -16.49
C LYS A 196 -3.25 10.02 -16.39
N ALA A 197 -4.30 10.14 -15.56
CA ALA A 197 -4.96 11.41 -15.27
C ALA A 197 -4.11 12.31 -14.37
N LEU A 198 -3.34 11.72 -13.45
CA LEU A 198 -2.38 12.46 -12.61
C LEU A 198 -1.23 13.02 -13.46
N ASP A 199 -0.72 12.22 -14.37
CA ASP A 199 0.35 12.62 -15.28
C ASP A 199 0.18 11.93 -16.65
N PRO A 200 -0.25 12.66 -17.70
CA PRO A 200 -0.47 12.12 -19.04
C PRO A 200 0.82 11.60 -19.73
N SER A 201 2.00 12.02 -19.27
CA SER A 201 3.27 11.54 -19.79
C SER A 201 3.61 10.12 -19.35
N LEU A 202 2.98 9.64 -18.26
CA LEU A 202 3.15 8.29 -17.77
C LEU A 202 2.33 7.31 -18.64
N ASP A 203 3.00 6.29 -19.14
CA ASP A 203 2.35 5.15 -19.80
C ASP A 203 2.49 3.91 -18.89
N PRO A 204 1.58 3.74 -17.94
CA PRO A 204 1.63 2.59 -17.05
C PRO A 204 1.34 1.32 -17.86
N LYS A 205 2.39 0.57 -18.22
CA LYS A 205 2.29 -0.76 -18.87
C LYS A 205 1.66 -1.84 -17.98
N ILE A 206 0.78 -1.42 -17.10
CA ILE A 206 0.25 -2.14 -15.94
C ILE A 206 -0.69 -3.29 -16.34
N GLY A 207 -1.30 -3.22 -17.54
CA GLY A 207 -2.22 -4.25 -18.03
C GLY A 207 -1.55 -5.50 -18.60
N GLN A 208 -0.27 -5.46 -18.96
CA GLN A 208 0.41 -6.60 -19.60
C GLN A 208 0.98 -7.62 -18.62
N ILE A 209 1.15 -7.28 -17.34
CA ILE A 209 1.71 -8.19 -16.34
C ILE A 209 0.68 -9.23 -15.88
N SER A 210 -0.62 -8.91 -15.88
CA SER A 210 -1.68 -9.86 -15.50
C SER A 210 -1.90 -10.98 -16.52
N THR A 211 -1.58 -10.75 -17.82
CA THR A 211 -1.70 -11.76 -18.87
C THR A 211 -0.47 -12.68 -18.96
N ALA A 212 0.71 -12.22 -18.51
CA ALA A 212 1.93 -13.04 -18.49
C ALA A 212 1.86 -14.16 -17.41
N HIS A 213 1.04 -14.01 -16.36
CA HIS A 213 0.82 -15.05 -15.37
C HIS A 213 0.05 -16.28 -15.91
N LEU A 214 -0.68 -16.12 -17.02
CA LEU A 214 -1.41 -17.23 -17.65
C LEU A 214 -0.53 -18.15 -18.53
N GLN A 215 0.72 -17.75 -18.83
CA GLN A 215 1.61 -18.51 -19.71
C GLN A 215 2.82 -19.16 -19.03
N GLY A 216 2.83 -19.29 -17.70
CA GLY A 216 3.84 -20.10 -16.98
C GLY A 216 5.30 -19.64 -17.10
N LYS A 217 5.57 -18.42 -17.61
CA LYS A 217 6.90 -17.82 -17.56
C LYS A 217 7.04 -17.04 -16.24
N HIS A 218 7.96 -17.45 -15.38
CA HIS A 218 8.40 -16.72 -14.19
C HIS A 218 9.00 -15.36 -14.58
N THR A 219 8.14 -14.38 -14.87
CA THR A 219 8.55 -12.98 -14.99
C THR A 219 8.37 -12.37 -13.60
N THR A 220 9.47 -12.13 -12.93
CA THR A 220 9.56 -11.41 -11.67
C THR A 220 8.75 -10.12 -11.79
N SER A 221 7.76 -9.94 -10.93
CA SER A 221 6.92 -8.74 -10.90
C SER A 221 7.83 -7.53 -10.67
N LEU A 222 7.97 -6.69 -11.68
CA LEU A 222 8.77 -5.49 -11.62
C LEU A 222 7.93 -4.42 -10.93
N TYR A 223 8.34 -4.02 -9.73
CA TYR A 223 7.85 -2.80 -9.09
C TYR A 223 8.71 -1.65 -9.60
N GLU A 224 8.07 -0.56 -9.93
CA GLU A 224 8.74 0.60 -10.51
C GLU A 224 8.16 1.89 -9.93
N MET A 225 9.03 2.85 -9.66
CA MET A 225 8.69 4.20 -9.24
C MET A 225 8.76 5.13 -10.45
N TYR A 226 7.82 6.04 -10.56
CA TYR A 226 7.74 7.04 -11.60
C TYR A 226 7.68 8.45 -11.00
N PRO A 227 8.39 9.43 -11.56
CA PRO A 227 8.25 10.82 -11.15
C PRO A 227 6.92 11.38 -11.70
N LEU A 228 6.25 12.23 -10.93
CA LEU A 228 5.10 13.00 -11.38
C LEU A 228 5.55 14.38 -11.85
N ALA A 229 5.06 14.86 -13.00
CA ALA A 229 5.32 16.21 -13.50
C ALA A 229 4.90 17.31 -12.51
N SER A 230 3.90 17.03 -11.65
CA SER A 230 3.48 17.90 -10.55
C SER A 230 4.41 17.90 -9.33
N GLY A 231 5.44 17.06 -9.34
CA GLY A 231 6.33 16.79 -8.21
C GLY A 231 5.87 15.61 -7.35
N GLY A 232 6.85 14.91 -6.75
CA GLY A 232 6.63 13.64 -6.05
C GLY A 232 6.76 12.43 -6.97
N TYR A 233 6.48 11.24 -6.41
CA TYR A 233 6.72 9.96 -7.07
C TYR A 233 5.56 9.01 -6.82
N VAL A 234 5.31 8.13 -7.79
CA VAL A 234 4.31 7.06 -7.68
C VAL A 234 4.98 5.71 -7.82
N ILE A 235 4.75 4.83 -6.86
CA ILE A 235 5.06 3.41 -6.96
C ILE A 235 3.76 2.70 -7.37
N ASP A 236 3.79 2.05 -8.53
CA ASP A 236 2.68 1.22 -8.97
C ASP A 236 2.81 -0.19 -8.40
N SER A 237 1.80 -0.61 -7.66
CA SER A 237 1.71 -1.99 -7.17
C SER A 237 0.68 -2.78 -7.97
N PRO A 238 1.08 -3.90 -8.60
CA PRO A 238 0.12 -4.77 -9.26
C PRO A 238 -0.79 -5.44 -8.24
N GLY A 239 -1.99 -4.89 -8.06
CA GLY A 239 -3.09 -5.45 -7.29
C GLY A 239 -2.81 -5.77 -5.83
N LEU A 240 -3.78 -5.51 -4.98
CA LEU A 240 -3.73 -5.74 -3.52
C LEU A 240 -3.72 -7.23 -3.10
N ARG A 241 -3.75 -8.15 -4.06
CA ARG A 241 -3.75 -9.59 -3.76
C ARG A 241 -2.41 -10.00 -3.12
N GLY A 242 -2.43 -10.22 -1.82
CA GLY A 242 -1.26 -10.67 -1.06
C GLY A 242 -0.78 -9.69 0.03
N PHE A 243 -1.46 -8.56 0.25
CA PHE A 243 -1.35 -7.81 1.50
C PHE A 243 -1.90 -8.73 2.61
N GLY A 244 -1.03 -9.23 3.45
CA GLY A 244 -1.39 -10.09 4.58
C GLY A 244 -0.99 -9.44 5.89
N LEU A 245 -1.78 -9.64 6.93
CA LEU A 245 -1.34 -9.39 8.29
C LEU A 245 -0.20 -10.36 8.57
N VAL A 246 1.02 -9.84 8.67
CA VAL A 246 2.22 -10.61 8.96
C VAL A 246 2.60 -10.31 10.39
N ASP A 247 2.70 -11.38 11.21
CA ASP A 247 3.21 -11.31 12.58
C ASP A 247 2.47 -10.33 13.52
N LEU A 248 1.14 -10.20 13.36
CA LEU A 248 0.28 -9.41 14.24
C LEU A 248 -0.48 -10.35 15.18
N GLU A 249 -0.30 -10.13 16.49
CA GLU A 249 -1.08 -10.85 17.51
C GLU A 249 -2.54 -10.36 17.49
N LYS A 250 -3.48 -11.27 17.81
CA LYS A 250 -4.92 -10.96 17.73
C LYS A 250 -5.32 -9.78 18.60
N GLU A 251 -4.74 -9.72 19.78
CA GLU A 251 -4.97 -8.69 20.78
C GLU A 251 -4.51 -7.31 20.31
N GLU A 252 -3.70 -7.27 19.26
CA GLU A 252 -3.17 -6.04 18.67
C GLU A 252 -3.98 -5.54 17.48
N ILE A 253 -4.77 -6.39 16.81
CA ILE A 253 -5.52 -6.00 15.59
C ILE A 253 -6.40 -4.75 15.85
N GLY A 254 -7.09 -4.71 17.00
CA GLY A 254 -7.94 -3.57 17.37
C GLY A 254 -7.22 -2.23 17.46
N LYS A 255 -5.90 -2.24 17.76
CA LYS A 255 -5.08 -1.02 17.84
C LYS A 255 -4.89 -0.34 16.47
N TYR A 256 -5.07 -1.08 15.38
CA TYR A 256 -4.94 -0.60 14.00
C TYR A 256 -6.28 -0.24 13.35
N PHE A 257 -7.35 -0.22 14.14
CA PHE A 257 -8.62 0.44 13.82
C PHE A 257 -8.66 1.76 14.60
N PRO A 258 -8.38 2.92 13.99
CA PRO A 258 -8.20 4.17 14.72
C PRO A 258 -9.41 4.56 15.59
N GLU A 259 -10.61 4.29 15.11
CA GLU A 259 -11.86 4.51 15.83
C GLU A 259 -12.01 3.59 17.05
N MET A 260 -11.58 2.33 16.92
CA MET A 260 -11.60 1.37 18.03
C MET A 260 -10.52 1.68 19.05
N LEU A 261 -9.31 2.09 18.59
CA LEU A 261 -8.23 2.49 19.48
C LEU A 261 -8.68 3.65 20.38
N ARG A 262 -9.29 4.70 19.78
CA ARG A 262 -9.83 5.84 20.55
C ARG A 262 -10.89 5.39 21.57
N ALA A 263 -11.82 4.55 21.16
CA ALA A 263 -12.89 4.07 22.04
C ALA A 263 -12.36 3.13 23.14
N SER A 264 -11.28 2.40 22.90
CA SER A 264 -10.72 1.39 23.81
C SER A 264 -10.22 1.97 25.12
N GLU A 265 -9.90 3.27 25.18
CA GLU A 265 -9.51 3.97 26.41
C GLU A 265 -10.60 3.89 27.48
N GLY A 266 -11.88 3.78 27.09
CA GLY A 266 -13.03 3.61 27.99
C GLY A 266 -13.33 2.17 28.38
N CYS A 267 -12.56 1.16 27.91
CA CYS A 267 -12.80 -0.24 28.26
C CYS A 267 -12.48 -0.53 29.71
N ARG A 268 -13.33 -1.36 30.34
CA ARG A 268 -13.13 -1.82 31.74
C ARG A 268 -11.89 -2.68 31.92
N PHE A 269 -11.48 -3.42 30.88
CA PHE A 269 -10.36 -4.36 30.92
C PHE A 269 -9.24 -3.95 29.96
N THR A 270 -8.00 -4.21 30.36
CA THR A 270 -6.81 -4.02 29.54
C THR A 270 -5.89 -5.24 29.74
N PRO A 271 -5.65 -6.07 28.72
CA PRO A 271 -6.18 -5.94 27.34
C PRO A 271 -7.67 -6.27 27.21
N CYS A 272 -8.34 -5.70 26.19
CA CYS A 272 -9.70 -6.00 25.81
C CYS A 272 -9.74 -6.44 24.36
N THR A 273 -10.34 -7.60 24.07
CA THR A 273 -10.49 -8.09 22.68
C THR A 273 -11.75 -7.55 22.01
N HIS A 274 -12.54 -6.76 22.72
CA HIS A 274 -13.78 -6.14 22.25
C HIS A 274 -14.81 -7.16 21.72
N THR A 275 -14.75 -8.42 22.17
CA THR A 275 -15.64 -9.51 21.73
C THR A 275 -16.68 -9.83 22.77
N HIS A 276 -16.28 -10.35 23.91
CA HIS A 276 -17.16 -10.88 24.97
C HIS A 276 -17.04 -10.15 26.31
N GLU A 277 -16.08 -9.26 26.47
CA GLU A 277 -15.81 -8.59 27.74
C GLU A 277 -16.98 -7.66 28.13
N PRO A 278 -17.43 -7.73 29.39
CA PRO A 278 -18.46 -6.82 29.89
C PRO A 278 -17.88 -5.42 30.12
N GLY A 279 -18.66 -4.38 29.79
CA GLY A 279 -18.22 -2.99 29.95
C GLY A 279 -17.17 -2.60 28.88
N CYS A 280 -17.25 -3.19 27.69
CA CYS A 280 -16.41 -2.83 26.56
C CYS A 280 -16.93 -1.54 25.89
N ALA A 281 -16.11 -0.49 25.91
CA ALA A 281 -16.46 0.80 25.33
C ALA A 281 -16.54 0.76 23.79
N VAL A 282 -15.76 -0.09 23.15
CA VAL A 282 -15.84 -0.28 21.68
C VAL A 282 -17.20 -0.86 21.30
N LYS A 283 -17.69 -1.88 21.99
CA LYS A 283 -19.04 -2.44 21.72
C LYS A 283 -20.12 -1.40 21.99
N ALA A 284 -20.03 -0.65 23.07
CA ALA A 284 -20.97 0.44 23.35
C ALA A 284 -20.94 1.52 22.25
N ALA A 285 -19.77 1.82 21.68
CA ALA A 285 -19.63 2.76 20.58
C ALA A 285 -20.25 2.22 19.26
N VAL A 286 -20.17 0.90 19.02
CA VAL A 286 -20.87 0.25 17.89
C VAL A 286 -22.38 0.32 18.09
N ASP A 287 -22.87 -0.02 19.30
CA ASP A 287 -24.31 0.04 19.62
C ASP A 287 -24.89 1.46 19.53
N ALA A 288 -24.05 2.46 19.82
CA ALA A 288 -24.39 3.88 19.69
C ALA A 288 -24.25 4.44 18.27
N GLY A 289 -23.71 3.65 17.31
CA GLY A 289 -23.48 4.07 15.92
C GLY A 289 -22.29 5.02 15.72
N THR A 290 -21.43 5.22 16.73
CA THR A 290 -20.22 6.03 16.61
C THR A 290 -19.05 5.26 15.99
N ILE A 291 -19.10 3.94 16.04
CA ILE A 291 -18.25 3.03 15.25
C ILE A 291 -19.16 2.29 14.29
N SER A 292 -18.79 2.26 13.00
CA SER A 292 -19.55 1.55 11.97
C SER A 292 -19.63 0.05 12.28
N PRO A 293 -20.83 -0.57 12.23
CA PRO A 293 -20.99 -2.02 12.36
C PRO A 293 -20.19 -2.80 11.31
N GLU A 294 -20.03 -2.27 10.08
CA GLU A 294 -19.26 -2.89 9.00
C GLU A 294 -17.77 -2.97 9.36
N ARG A 295 -17.23 -1.90 9.93
CA ARG A 295 -15.84 -1.87 10.40
C ARG A 295 -15.61 -2.84 11.55
N TYR A 296 -16.55 -2.88 12.48
CA TYR A 296 -16.50 -3.85 13.59
C TYR A 296 -16.63 -5.31 13.08
N ALA A 297 -17.50 -5.57 12.09
CA ALA A 297 -17.60 -6.88 11.45
C ALA A 297 -16.30 -7.28 10.75
N SER A 298 -15.64 -6.35 10.06
CA SER A 298 -14.32 -6.58 9.47
C SER A 298 -13.27 -6.95 10.51
N TYR A 299 -13.27 -6.27 11.65
CA TYR A 299 -12.40 -6.59 12.78
C TYR A 299 -12.63 -8.02 13.31
N LEU A 300 -13.89 -8.38 13.57
CA LEU A 300 -14.23 -9.73 14.02
C LEU A 300 -13.83 -10.80 13.01
N GLY A 301 -14.03 -10.55 11.72
CA GLY A 301 -13.58 -11.42 10.64
C GLY A 301 -12.07 -11.66 10.66
N MET A 302 -11.27 -10.63 10.90
CA MET A 302 -9.80 -10.76 11.01
C MET A 302 -9.38 -11.60 12.23
N LEU A 303 -10.10 -11.49 13.35
CA LEU A 303 -9.84 -12.33 14.53
C LEU A 303 -10.13 -13.82 14.27
N GLU A 304 -11.12 -14.13 13.43
CA GLU A 304 -11.52 -15.51 13.15
C GLU A 304 -10.60 -16.21 12.14
N GLU A 305 -10.11 -15.48 11.12
CA GLU A 305 -9.27 -16.05 10.06
C GLU A 305 -7.98 -16.64 10.60
N ASP A 306 -7.39 -16.05 11.60
CA ASP A 306 -6.17 -16.55 12.25
C ASP A 306 -6.36 -17.93 12.91
N LYS A 307 -7.61 -18.33 13.22
CA LYS A 307 -7.92 -19.69 13.70
C LYS A 307 -7.81 -20.76 12.63
N LYS A 308 -7.92 -20.38 11.34
CA LYS A 308 -7.92 -21.33 10.20
C LYS A 308 -6.53 -21.61 9.63
N PHE A 309 -5.53 -20.83 10.00
CA PHE A 309 -4.16 -20.89 9.46
C PHE A 309 -3.10 -21.31 10.51
N ARG A 310 -3.53 -21.87 11.64
CA ARG A 310 -2.65 -22.56 12.60
C ARG A 310 -2.50 -24.03 12.31
#